data_741ccc988388a4b76a873abfdaefe759
#
_entry.id   741ccc988388a4b76a873abfdaefe759
#
_cell.length_a   1.000
_cell.length_b   1.000
_cell.length_c   1.000
_cell.angle_alpha   90.00
_cell.angle_beta   90.00
_cell.angle_gamma   90.00
#
_symmetry.space_group_name_H-M   'P 1'
#
loop_
_entity.id
_entity.type
_entity.pdbx_description
1 polymer ?
#
loop_
_entity_poly.entity_id
_entity_poly.type
_entity_poly.pdbx_seq_one_letter_code
_entity_poly.pdbx_strand_id
1 'polypeptide(L)'
;MPLRLSLRIFDHEPARPSGAQVWRGGATDLATRTMIADPPRWLTIDEGSPVPAERPALREWMLEQINPGDLPSPENAGGVILVSMNVDPEREEEFNDWYNMEHIPHFNRLPGVIAARRFRATLGHPRYVALYHVETTNIYATPGWMAANETPWILRMRRFQRDRTYFMFRQRIA
;
A
#
# COMPACT_ATOMS: atom_id res chain seq x y z
N MET A 1 11.38 -11.08 -14.16
CA MET A 1 10.45 -10.04 -14.64
C MET A 1 9.81 -9.39 -13.42
N PRO A 2 9.52 -8.08 -13.42
CA PRO A 2 8.87 -7.46 -12.28
C PRO A 2 7.49 -8.10 -12.03
N LEU A 3 7.16 -8.27 -10.74
CA LEU A 3 5.86 -8.79 -10.33
C LEU A 3 4.77 -7.78 -10.72
N ARG A 4 3.68 -8.29 -11.27
CA ARG A 4 2.49 -7.51 -11.60
C ARG A 4 1.31 -7.96 -10.78
N LEU A 5 0.46 -7.01 -10.37
CA LEU A 5 -0.77 -7.30 -9.65
C LEU A 5 -1.88 -6.34 -10.02
N SER A 6 -3.11 -6.78 -9.82
CA SER A 6 -4.29 -5.93 -9.77
C SER A 6 -4.62 -5.63 -8.30
N LEU A 7 -4.88 -4.37 -8.02
CA LEU A 7 -5.26 -3.87 -6.70
C LEU A 7 -6.57 -3.13 -6.81
N ARG A 8 -7.56 -3.51 -5.99
CA ARG A 8 -8.87 -2.84 -6.01
C ARG A 8 -9.35 -2.55 -4.60
N ILE A 9 -10.00 -1.40 -4.44
CA ILE A 9 -10.69 -1.01 -3.21
C ILE A 9 -12.18 -0.88 -3.49
N PHE A 10 -13.01 -1.49 -2.64
CA PHE A 10 -14.46 -1.51 -2.74
C PHE A 10 -15.13 -0.92 -1.49
N ASP A 11 -16.37 -0.47 -1.63
CA ASP A 11 -17.29 -0.08 -0.54
C ASP A 11 -18.20 -1.23 -0.10
N HIS A 12 -18.05 -2.40 -0.70
CA HIS A 12 -18.80 -3.62 -0.43
C HIS A 12 -17.86 -4.82 -0.43
N GLU A 13 -18.27 -5.94 0.16
CA GLU A 13 -17.49 -7.19 0.09
C GLU A 13 -17.48 -7.69 -1.35
N PRO A 14 -16.29 -7.81 -1.99
CA PRO A 14 -16.19 -8.28 -3.35
C PRO A 14 -16.34 -9.80 -3.42
N ALA A 15 -16.74 -10.31 -4.61
CA ALA A 15 -16.52 -11.71 -4.93
C ALA A 15 -15.03 -12.06 -4.76
N ARG A 16 -14.75 -13.28 -4.32
CA ARG A 16 -13.37 -13.74 -4.06
C ARG A 16 -12.78 -14.36 -5.31
N PRO A 17 -11.89 -13.67 -6.03
CA PRO A 17 -11.17 -14.29 -7.14
C PRO A 17 -10.27 -15.42 -6.60
N SER A 18 -10.20 -16.53 -7.31
CA SER A 18 -9.30 -17.63 -6.94
C SER A 18 -7.85 -17.14 -6.90
N GLY A 19 -7.16 -17.33 -5.79
CA GLY A 19 -5.76 -16.93 -5.60
C GLY A 19 -5.55 -15.47 -5.15
N ALA A 20 -6.58 -14.63 -5.12
CA ALA A 20 -6.46 -13.27 -4.62
C ALA A 20 -6.54 -13.19 -3.09
N GLN A 21 -5.79 -12.29 -2.50
CA GLN A 21 -5.98 -11.91 -1.10
C GLN A 21 -7.13 -10.90 -1.01
N VAL A 22 -8.07 -11.15 -0.09
CA VAL A 22 -9.17 -10.22 0.21
C VAL A 22 -9.07 -9.77 1.66
N TRP A 23 -9.13 -8.46 1.87
CA TRP A 23 -8.95 -7.83 3.18
C TRP A 23 -10.09 -6.87 3.48
N ARG A 24 -10.52 -6.81 4.75
CA ARG A 24 -11.47 -5.82 5.24
C ARG A 24 -10.76 -4.80 6.14
N GLY A 25 -11.11 -3.53 5.97
CA GLY A 25 -10.50 -2.43 6.70
C GLY A 25 -11.20 -1.10 6.46
N GLY A 26 -10.44 -0.02 6.35
CA GLY A 26 -10.96 1.33 6.16
C GLY A 26 -9.89 2.36 5.83
N ALA A 27 -10.32 3.62 5.71
CA ALA A 27 -9.41 4.74 5.59
C ALA A 27 -8.57 4.91 6.86
N THR A 28 -7.45 5.61 6.76
CA THR A 28 -6.60 5.92 7.91
C THR A 28 -6.86 7.33 8.40
N ASP A 29 -7.16 7.48 9.67
CA ASP A 29 -7.07 8.76 10.37
C ASP A 29 -5.59 9.07 10.64
N LEU A 30 -5.08 10.10 9.99
CA LEU A 30 -3.67 10.47 10.11
C LEU A 30 -3.34 11.17 11.43
N ALA A 31 -4.32 11.80 12.08
CA ALA A 31 -4.13 12.47 13.34
C ALA A 31 -4.01 11.48 14.50
N THR A 32 -4.91 10.51 14.56
CA THR A 32 -4.93 9.46 15.58
C THR A 32 -4.10 8.23 15.20
N ARG A 33 -3.69 8.13 13.94
CA ARG A 33 -2.95 6.99 13.37
C ARG A 33 -3.72 5.66 13.49
N THR A 34 -5.04 5.73 13.36
CA THR A 34 -5.94 4.59 13.49
C THR A 34 -6.76 4.37 12.24
N MET A 35 -7.36 3.20 12.13
CA MET A 35 -8.27 2.87 11.05
C MET A 35 -9.66 3.43 11.31
N ILE A 36 -10.23 4.13 10.34
CA ILE A 36 -11.64 4.50 10.29
C ILE A 36 -12.40 3.30 9.70
N ALA A 37 -13.06 2.55 10.57
CA ALA A 37 -13.72 1.29 10.17
C ALA A 37 -15.13 1.46 9.60
N ASP A 38 -15.71 2.66 9.69
CA ASP A 38 -17.06 2.97 9.21
C ASP A 38 -17.03 4.24 8.33
N PRO A 39 -17.46 4.16 7.06
CA PRO A 39 -17.88 2.95 6.36
C PRO A 39 -16.67 2.03 6.03
N PRO A 40 -16.88 0.70 6.09
CA PRO A 40 -15.80 -0.25 5.81
C PRO A 40 -15.36 -0.19 4.36
N ARG A 41 -14.13 -0.66 4.12
CA ARG A 41 -13.54 -0.83 2.80
C ARG A 41 -12.98 -2.24 2.67
N TRP A 42 -13.00 -2.76 1.46
CA TRP A 42 -12.39 -4.03 1.13
C TRP A 42 -11.28 -3.83 0.10
N LEU A 43 -10.21 -4.57 0.27
CA LEU A 43 -9.05 -4.57 -0.62
C LEU A 43 -8.93 -5.96 -1.24
N THR A 44 -8.75 -6.02 -2.56
CA THR A 44 -8.27 -7.23 -3.24
C THR A 44 -6.86 -7.00 -3.75
N ILE A 45 -5.99 -7.98 -3.53
CA ILE A 45 -4.63 -8.05 -4.09
C ILE A 45 -4.57 -9.33 -4.92
N ASP A 46 -4.48 -9.20 -6.23
CA ASP A 46 -4.49 -10.30 -7.18
C ASP A 46 -3.20 -10.27 -8.02
N GLU A 47 -2.34 -11.25 -7.82
CA GLU A 47 -1.06 -11.44 -8.54
C GLU A 47 -1.21 -12.35 -9.78
N GLY A 48 -2.43 -12.82 -10.04
CA GLY A 48 -2.78 -13.61 -11.22
C GLY A 48 -3.31 -12.78 -12.37
N SER A 49 -4.11 -13.43 -13.20
CA SER A 49 -4.88 -12.73 -14.24
C SER A 49 -6.08 -12.04 -13.59
N PRO A 50 -6.20 -10.71 -13.71
CA PRO A 50 -7.28 -10.00 -13.07
C PRO A 50 -8.65 -10.46 -13.61
N VAL A 51 -9.51 -10.92 -12.70
CA VAL A 51 -10.89 -11.26 -13.02
C VAL A 51 -11.72 -9.98 -13.01
N PRO A 52 -12.61 -9.75 -14.00
CA PRO A 52 -13.53 -8.63 -13.96
C PRO A 52 -14.34 -8.62 -12.65
N ALA A 53 -14.45 -7.47 -12.03
CA ALA A 53 -15.29 -7.31 -10.84
C ALA A 53 -16.77 -7.31 -11.25
N GLU A 54 -17.63 -7.99 -10.48
CA GLU A 54 -19.09 -7.99 -10.71
C GLU A 54 -19.70 -6.59 -10.49
N ARG A 55 -19.12 -5.82 -9.60
CA ARG A 55 -19.49 -4.44 -9.32
C ARG A 55 -18.24 -3.54 -9.38
N PRO A 56 -18.39 -2.27 -9.80
CA PRO A 56 -17.24 -1.37 -9.92
C PRO A 56 -16.53 -1.17 -8.58
N ALA A 57 -15.20 -1.13 -8.64
CA ALA A 57 -14.38 -0.75 -7.52
C ALA A 57 -14.39 0.79 -7.33
N LEU A 58 -14.23 1.25 -6.10
CA LEU A 58 -13.99 2.66 -5.81
C LEU A 58 -12.65 3.13 -6.38
N ARG A 59 -11.67 2.25 -6.36
CA ARG A 59 -10.34 2.45 -6.93
C ARG A 59 -9.83 1.15 -7.52
N GLU A 60 -9.15 1.28 -8.66
CA GLU A 60 -8.53 0.15 -9.33
C GLU A 60 -7.17 0.54 -9.89
N TRP A 61 -6.20 -0.35 -9.72
CA TRP A 61 -4.87 -0.22 -10.30
C TRP A 61 -4.42 -1.53 -10.94
N MET A 62 -3.72 -1.39 -12.05
CA MET A 62 -2.80 -2.40 -12.55
C MET A 62 -1.39 -1.94 -12.20
N LEU A 63 -0.68 -2.72 -11.42
CA LEU A 63 0.57 -2.33 -10.78
C LEU A 63 1.73 -3.21 -11.24
N GLU A 64 2.89 -2.58 -11.40
CA GLU A 64 4.16 -3.24 -11.60
C GLU A 64 5.06 -2.92 -10.40
N GLN A 65 5.61 -3.96 -9.77
CA GLN A 65 6.47 -3.80 -8.61
C GLN A 65 7.82 -3.23 -9.05
N ILE A 66 8.22 -2.09 -8.46
CA ILE A 66 9.47 -1.42 -8.77
C ILE A 66 10.51 -1.54 -7.64
N ASN A 67 10.08 -1.97 -6.45
CA ASN A 67 10.98 -2.26 -5.34
C ASN A 67 10.30 -3.24 -4.35
N PRO A 68 10.91 -4.38 -4.01
CA PRO A 68 12.19 -4.93 -4.50
C PRO A 68 12.13 -5.50 -5.94
N GLY A 69 10.97 -5.60 -6.58
CA GLY A 69 10.80 -5.95 -7.98
C GLY A 69 9.99 -7.21 -8.23
N ASP A 70 10.16 -8.26 -7.45
CA ASP A 70 9.52 -9.57 -7.68
C ASP A 70 9.07 -10.29 -6.40
N LEU A 71 8.99 -9.58 -5.28
CA LEU A 71 8.55 -10.15 -4.00
C LEU A 71 7.03 -10.38 -3.99
N PRO A 72 6.53 -11.61 -3.82
CA PRO A 72 5.10 -11.88 -3.75
C PRO A 72 4.47 -11.36 -2.45
N SER A 73 3.14 -11.30 -2.43
CA SER A 73 2.37 -10.94 -1.24
C SER A 73 2.54 -11.98 -0.14
N PRO A 74 2.95 -11.58 1.07
CA PRO A 74 3.06 -12.51 2.19
C PRO A 74 1.71 -13.15 2.56
N GLU A 75 1.72 -14.45 2.84
CA GLU A 75 0.54 -15.19 3.26
C GLU A 75 0.27 -15.08 4.78
N ASN A 76 1.29 -14.80 5.56
CA ASN A 76 1.26 -14.78 7.03
C ASN A 76 1.06 -13.37 7.62
N ALA A 77 0.68 -12.38 6.82
CA ALA A 77 0.44 -11.04 7.32
C ALA A 77 -0.86 -10.97 8.15
N GLY A 78 -0.83 -10.20 9.24
CA GLY A 78 -2.00 -9.87 10.05
C GLY A 78 -2.65 -8.53 9.65
N GLY A 79 -2.04 -7.79 8.72
CA GLY A 79 -2.58 -6.56 8.18
C GLY A 79 -1.86 -6.03 6.98
N VAL A 80 -2.53 -5.12 6.27
CA VAL A 80 -1.97 -4.37 5.12
C VAL A 80 -2.18 -2.88 5.35
N ILE A 81 -1.10 -2.11 5.20
CA ILE A 81 -1.16 -0.65 5.13
C ILE A 81 -0.89 -0.27 3.69
N LEU A 82 -1.81 0.48 3.09
CA LEU A 82 -1.73 0.96 1.72
C LEU A 82 -1.56 2.47 1.73
N VAL A 83 -0.55 2.93 1.01
CA VAL A 83 -0.31 4.36 0.76
C VAL A 83 -0.22 4.56 -0.74
N SER A 84 -1.01 5.49 -1.29
CA SER A 84 -0.86 5.87 -2.69
C SER A 84 -0.66 7.36 -2.84
N MET A 85 0.11 7.77 -3.84
CA MET A 85 0.41 9.18 -4.08
C MET A 85 0.94 9.44 -5.49
N ASN A 86 0.86 10.70 -5.88
CA ASN A 86 1.63 11.29 -6.97
C ASN A 86 2.79 12.12 -6.41
N VAL A 87 3.65 12.55 -7.28
CA VAL A 87 4.75 13.48 -6.98
C VAL A 87 4.83 14.53 -8.09
N ASP A 88 5.30 15.71 -7.76
CA ASP A 88 5.58 16.74 -8.75
C ASP A 88 6.56 16.19 -9.81
N PRO A 89 6.27 16.31 -11.11
CA PRO A 89 7.08 15.71 -12.18
C PRO A 89 8.57 16.07 -12.12
N GLU A 90 8.87 17.31 -11.74
CA GLU A 90 10.26 17.78 -11.60
C GLU A 90 11.04 17.14 -10.45
N ARG A 91 10.36 16.41 -9.57
CA ARG A 91 10.93 15.73 -8.39
C ARG A 91 10.77 14.22 -8.44
N GLU A 92 10.31 13.69 -9.54
CA GLU A 92 10.01 12.27 -9.68
C GLU A 92 11.27 11.39 -9.55
N GLU A 93 12.41 11.83 -10.10
CA GLU A 93 13.68 11.12 -9.97
C GLU A 93 14.13 11.06 -8.50
N GLU A 94 14.23 12.21 -7.83
CA GLU A 94 14.61 12.29 -6.41
C GLU A 94 13.63 11.49 -5.52
N PHE A 95 12.34 11.51 -5.84
CA PHE A 95 11.31 10.73 -5.15
C PHE A 95 11.52 9.21 -5.30
N ASN A 96 11.91 8.76 -6.50
CA ASN A 96 12.22 7.37 -6.74
C ASN A 96 13.49 6.93 -6.00
N ASP A 97 14.53 7.76 -6.00
CA ASP A 97 15.78 7.50 -5.30
C ASP A 97 15.54 7.41 -3.78
N TRP A 98 14.82 8.38 -3.21
CA TRP A 98 14.46 8.35 -1.79
C TRP A 98 13.71 7.06 -1.41
N TYR A 99 12.70 6.68 -2.18
CA TYR A 99 11.93 5.46 -1.90
C TYR A 99 12.80 4.20 -1.97
N ASN A 100 13.66 4.11 -2.99
CA ASN A 100 14.44 2.91 -3.25
C ASN A 100 15.65 2.77 -2.33
N MET A 101 16.31 3.90 -1.98
CA MET A 101 17.55 3.88 -1.22
C MET A 101 17.34 4.04 0.30
N GLU A 102 16.27 4.71 0.72
CA GLU A 102 16.01 4.96 2.13
C GLU A 102 14.68 4.34 2.60
N HIS A 103 13.55 4.72 2.00
CA HIS A 103 12.23 4.46 2.58
C HIS A 103 11.91 2.96 2.64
N ILE A 104 11.89 2.24 1.51
CA ILE A 104 11.59 0.80 1.49
C ILE A 104 12.61 -0.02 2.29
N PRO A 105 13.93 0.19 2.16
CA PRO A 105 14.90 -0.51 3.00
C PRO A 105 14.73 -0.24 4.50
N HIS A 106 14.37 0.97 4.89
CA HIS A 106 14.12 1.32 6.29
C HIS A 106 12.93 0.54 6.86
N PHE A 107 11.81 0.55 6.13
CA PHE A 107 10.59 -0.14 6.57
C PHE A 107 10.76 -1.65 6.60
N ASN A 108 11.48 -2.25 5.67
CA ASN A 108 11.76 -3.68 5.68
C ASN A 108 12.64 -4.16 6.87
N ARG A 109 13.27 -3.22 7.60
CA ARG A 109 14.05 -3.53 8.82
C ARG A 109 13.26 -3.31 10.11
N LEU A 110 12.07 -2.70 10.04
CA LEU A 110 11.26 -2.45 11.24
C LEU A 110 10.67 -3.77 11.77
N PRO A 111 10.83 -4.06 13.07
CA PRO A 111 10.12 -5.18 13.70
C PRO A 111 8.61 -5.05 13.49
N GLY A 112 7.96 -6.15 13.06
CA GLY A 112 6.54 -6.19 12.76
C GLY A 112 6.18 -5.81 11.31
N VAL A 113 7.13 -5.34 10.49
CA VAL A 113 6.97 -5.26 9.03
C VAL A 113 7.43 -6.57 8.41
N ILE A 114 6.53 -7.25 7.71
CA ILE A 114 6.81 -8.52 7.03
C ILE A 114 7.37 -8.23 5.63
N ALA A 115 6.75 -7.29 4.90
CA ALA A 115 7.23 -6.84 3.60
C ALA A 115 6.75 -5.42 3.30
N ALA A 116 7.67 -4.53 2.98
CA ALA A 116 7.38 -3.23 2.37
C ALA A 116 7.71 -3.33 0.87
N ARG A 117 6.72 -3.04 0.03
CA ARG A 117 6.82 -3.16 -1.42
C ARG A 117 6.30 -1.89 -2.08
N ARG A 118 6.91 -1.52 -3.18
CA ARG A 118 6.55 -0.34 -3.95
C ARG A 118 6.21 -0.67 -5.38
N PHE A 119 5.19 0.00 -5.89
CA PHE A 119 4.63 -0.23 -7.21
C PHE A 119 4.45 1.06 -7.98
N ARG A 120 4.49 0.94 -9.30
CA ARG A 120 4.08 1.96 -10.25
C ARG A 120 2.85 1.48 -11.01
N ALA A 121 1.83 2.32 -11.11
CA ALA A 121 0.63 2.03 -11.87
C ALA A 121 0.91 2.08 -13.37
N THR A 122 0.50 1.02 -14.07
CA THR A 122 0.36 0.99 -15.53
C THR A 122 -1.05 1.41 -15.93
N LEU A 123 -2.01 1.25 -15.01
CA LEU A 123 -3.38 1.74 -15.08
C LEU A 123 -3.81 2.17 -13.67
N GLY A 124 -4.59 3.23 -13.57
CA GLY A 124 -5.13 3.73 -12.30
C GLY A 124 -4.36 4.92 -11.73
N HIS A 125 -4.90 5.51 -10.67
CA HIS A 125 -4.44 6.77 -10.07
C HIS A 125 -4.69 6.76 -8.55
N PRO A 126 -3.79 7.28 -7.70
CA PRO A 126 -2.46 7.84 -7.99
C PRO A 126 -1.45 6.85 -8.59
N ARG A 127 -0.37 7.40 -9.19
CA ARG A 127 0.62 6.63 -9.96
C ARG A 127 1.48 5.70 -9.13
N TYR A 128 1.79 6.06 -7.88
CA TYR A 128 2.64 5.27 -7.00
C TYR A 128 1.83 4.69 -5.85
N VAL A 129 2.07 3.41 -5.57
CA VAL A 129 1.45 2.67 -4.48
C VAL A 129 2.55 1.98 -3.66
N ALA A 130 2.48 2.12 -2.35
CA ALA A 130 3.27 1.34 -1.40
C ALA A 130 2.34 0.44 -0.58
N LEU A 131 2.70 -0.84 -0.48
CA LEU A 131 2.02 -1.84 0.34
C LEU A 131 2.97 -2.32 1.44
N TYR A 132 2.53 -2.19 2.67
CA TYR A 132 3.23 -2.71 3.84
C TYR A 132 2.40 -3.85 4.40
N HIS A 133 2.89 -5.08 4.23
CA HIS A 133 2.34 -6.24 4.92
C HIS A 133 2.99 -6.30 6.30
N VAL A 134 2.17 -6.34 7.33
CA VAL A 134 2.59 -6.19 8.73
C VAL A 134 1.98 -7.29 9.61
N GLU A 135 2.61 -7.57 10.74
CA GLU A 135 2.04 -8.48 11.75
C GLU A 135 0.73 -7.92 12.31
N THR A 136 0.67 -6.60 12.52
CA THR A 136 -0.54 -5.88 12.93
C THR A 136 -0.48 -4.43 12.45
N THR A 137 -1.61 -3.87 12.04
CA THR A 137 -1.69 -2.45 11.64
C THR A 137 -1.44 -1.48 12.80
N ASN A 138 -1.44 -1.94 14.05
CA ASN A 138 -1.09 -1.11 15.21
C ASN A 138 0.35 -0.59 15.15
N ILE A 139 1.22 -1.23 14.36
CA ILE A 139 2.59 -0.75 14.08
C ILE A 139 2.61 0.70 13.59
N TYR A 140 1.57 1.15 12.88
CA TYR A 140 1.47 2.51 12.32
C TYR A 140 1.56 3.61 13.39
N ALA A 141 1.16 3.32 14.64
CA ALA A 141 1.22 4.22 15.77
C ALA A 141 2.45 4.01 16.67
N THR A 142 3.37 3.11 16.31
CA THR A 142 4.56 2.84 17.13
C THR A 142 5.64 3.90 16.94
N PRO A 143 6.47 4.15 17.96
CA PRO A 143 7.61 5.07 17.86
C PRO A 143 8.56 4.71 16.71
N GLY A 144 8.80 3.41 16.45
CA GLY A 144 9.67 2.95 15.36
C GLY A 144 9.12 3.34 13.98
N TRP A 145 7.82 3.13 13.74
CA TRP A 145 7.17 3.57 12.51
C TRP A 145 7.21 5.09 12.34
N MET A 146 6.98 5.82 13.43
CA MET A 146 7.01 7.28 13.42
C MET A 146 8.40 7.80 13.08
N ALA A 147 9.44 7.29 13.74
CA ALA A 147 10.83 7.68 13.48
C ALA A 147 11.26 7.38 12.03
N ALA A 148 10.84 6.24 11.48
CA ALA A 148 11.11 5.91 10.06
C ALA A 148 10.42 6.87 9.07
N ASN A 149 9.40 7.61 9.51
CA ASN A 149 8.70 8.63 8.74
C ASN A 149 9.18 10.08 9.02
N GLU A 150 10.25 10.26 9.77
CA GLU A 150 10.74 11.59 10.17
C GLU A 150 12.19 11.86 9.73
N THR A 151 12.72 11.08 8.79
CA THR A 151 14.04 11.35 8.23
C THR A 151 14.07 12.68 7.47
N PRO A 152 15.22 13.38 7.41
CA PRO A 152 15.32 14.65 6.67
C PRO A 152 14.89 14.52 5.21
N TRP A 153 15.16 13.38 4.56
CA TRP A 153 14.82 13.17 3.17
C TRP A 153 13.31 13.01 2.97
N ILE A 154 12.64 12.22 3.81
CA ILE A 154 11.16 12.11 3.73
C ILE A 154 10.47 13.44 3.99
N LEU A 155 10.95 14.23 4.97
CA LEU A 155 10.39 15.54 5.28
C LEU A 155 10.51 16.51 4.09
N ARG A 156 11.62 16.41 3.36
CA ARG A 156 11.81 17.15 2.11
C ARG A 156 10.83 16.66 1.02
N MET A 157 10.73 15.34 0.79
CA MET A 157 9.89 14.76 -0.26
C MET A 157 8.40 15.01 -0.04
N ARG A 158 7.92 15.10 1.21
CA ARG A 158 6.52 15.38 1.53
C ARG A 158 5.99 16.67 0.90
N ARG A 159 6.84 17.66 0.65
CA ARG A 159 6.46 18.93 0.03
C ARG A 159 6.00 18.76 -1.42
N PHE A 160 6.48 17.72 -2.08
CA PHE A 160 6.26 17.45 -3.50
C PHE A 160 5.25 16.32 -3.75
N GLN A 161 4.80 15.64 -2.67
CA GLN A 161 3.79 14.60 -2.77
C GLN A 161 2.40 15.20 -2.97
N ARG A 162 1.60 14.58 -3.87
CA ARG A 162 0.23 14.99 -4.21
C ARG A 162 -0.71 13.79 -4.12
N ASP A 163 -2.00 14.05 -3.99
CA ASP A 163 -3.08 13.06 -4.05
C ASP A 163 -2.89 11.87 -3.10
N ARG A 164 -2.34 12.12 -1.92
CA ARG A 164 -2.03 11.07 -0.96
C ARG A 164 -3.28 10.43 -0.40
N THR A 165 -3.33 9.10 -0.41
CA THR A 165 -4.37 8.34 0.25
C THR A 165 -3.77 7.26 1.14
N TYR A 166 -4.46 6.94 2.23
CA TYR A 166 -4.00 6.02 3.25
C TYR A 166 -5.15 5.12 3.68
N PHE A 167 -4.90 3.79 3.65
CA PHE A 167 -5.84 2.79 4.09
C PHE A 167 -5.14 1.76 4.97
N MET A 168 -5.90 1.18 5.91
CA MET A 168 -5.49 0.04 6.73
C MET A 168 -6.49 -1.08 6.60
N PHE A 169 -5.99 -2.30 6.47
CA PHE A 169 -6.80 -3.51 6.39
C PHE A 169 -6.29 -4.50 7.44
N ARG A 170 -7.18 -5.00 8.30
CA ARG A 170 -6.81 -5.80 9.47
C ARG A 170 -7.33 -7.22 9.44
N GLN A 171 -8.35 -7.48 8.65
CA GLN A 171 -8.99 -8.79 8.59
C GLN A 171 -8.85 -9.34 7.19
N ARG A 172 -8.04 -10.40 7.07
CA ARG A 172 -8.01 -11.21 5.85
C ARG A 172 -9.27 -12.06 5.82
N ILE A 173 -9.97 -12.01 4.71
CA ILE A 173 -11.16 -12.82 4.47
C ILE A 173 -10.68 -14.16 3.89
N ALA A 174 -10.94 -15.25 4.63
CA ALA A 174 -10.50 -16.59 4.26
C ALA A 174 -11.34 -17.19 3.12
#